data_f8340c750221b2fe74282a61ccf0147c
#
_entry.id   f8340c750221b2fe74282a61ccf0147c
#
_cell.length_a   1.000
_cell.length_b   1.000
_cell.length_c   1.000
_cell.angle_alpha   90.00
_cell.angle_beta   90.00
_cell.angle_gamma   90.00
#
_symmetry.space_group_name_H-M   'P 1'
#
loop_
_entity.id
_entity.type
_entity.pdbx_description
1 polymer ?
#
loop_
_entity_poly.entity_id
_entity_poly.type
_entity_poly.pdbx_seq_one_letter_code
_entity_poly.pdbx_strand_id
1 'polypeptide(L)'
;ILLFPLMYPLFMSIYWIVGTVYYVACYERKLKRKVDKDIGDMGISFLIPCYNEETTIKDTILNVYNLEFPNKEIIVINDGSSDHSARILEQLAHEIDFKFINLRDNKGKANALNEGINHAKFDYVMVIDADTIIDNDGPYYMIQHFKNDSQLAAVTGNPRIRNKKSLLGKIQAIEYTSMVGGIKRAQSVIGKINTISGVFTLFRKSAVEHVGKWDIDMITEDIAISWKFHLHKYTIKYEPRALCWMLVPETIGDLWKQRIRWAQGGQEVLIRDWKHGLRAINIPLFTLIIEQTLSLIWVYWIVGALCWMILHINFLDIYYLEYQFTLILLPALVLTFINVLQFTVSLLIDSRYEKLNLITFIFLSWYPVFYWLLNALVAIVALPKALRRKKGAFATWTSPERRNEE
;
A
#
# COMPACT_ATOMS: atom_id res chain seq x y z
N ILE A 1 17.82 6.87 -27.93
CA ILE A 1 17.40 5.59 -27.32
C ILE A 1 17.54 5.64 -25.78
N LEU A 2 18.60 6.26 -25.22
CA LEU A 2 18.87 6.33 -23.77
C LEU A 2 18.09 7.46 -23.04
N LEU A 3 17.44 8.35 -23.75
CA LEU A 3 16.78 9.53 -23.14
C LEU A 3 15.59 9.14 -22.25
N PHE A 4 14.72 8.22 -22.69
CA PHE A 4 13.54 7.82 -21.94
C PHE A 4 13.91 7.07 -20.63
N PRO A 5 14.83 6.07 -20.62
CA PRO A 5 15.24 5.38 -19.42
C PRO A 5 15.84 6.29 -18.32
N LEU A 6 16.47 7.38 -18.72
CA LEU A 6 17.00 8.37 -17.78
C LEU A 6 15.93 9.39 -17.36
N MET A 7 15.24 9.97 -18.32
CA MET A 7 14.33 11.11 -18.07
C MET A 7 13.08 10.70 -17.29
N TYR A 8 12.51 9.51 -17.56
CA TYR A 8 11.28 9.08 -16.90
C TYR A 8 11.46 8.93 -15.36
N PRO A 9 12.39 8.14 -14.83
CA PRO A 9 12.53 8.01 -13.39
C PRO A 9 13.07 9.29 -12.73
N LEU A 10 13.89 10.08 -13.44
CA LEU A 10 14.35 11.39 -12.95
C LEU A 10 13.16 12.34 -12.77
N PHE A 11 12.31 12.45 -13.78
CA PHE A 11 11.09 13.27 -13.72
C PHE A 11 10.17 12.80 -12.59
N MET A 12 9.92 11.49 -12.48
CA MET A 12 9.05 10.95 -11.45
C MET A 12 9.60 11.19 -10.03
N SER A 13 10.90 11.01 -9.83
CA SER A 13 11.51 11.29 -8.52
C SER A 13 11.41 12.76 -8.14
N ILE A 14 11.70 13.68 -9.07
CA ILE A 14 11.54 15.13 -8.84
C ILE A 14 10.07 15.46 -8.53
N TYR A 15 9.14 14.91 -9.31
CA TYR A 15 7.71 15.07 -9.08
C TYR A 15 7.29 14.65 -7.67
N TRP A 16 7.74 13.50 -7.21
CA TRP A 16 7.41 13.02 -5.87
C TRP A 16 8.10 13.83 -4.76
N ILE A 17 9.36 14.26 -4.95
CA ILE A 17 10.05 15.14 -3.99
C ILE A 17 9.29 16.46 -3.86
N VAL A 18 9.04 17.13 -4.98
CA VAL A 18 8.37 18.45 -5.01
C VAL A 18 6.95 18.34 -4.45
N GLY A 19 6.18 17.32 -4.88
CA GLY A 19 4.83 17.08 -4.39
C GLY A 19 4.79 16.82 -2.89
N THR A 20 5.73 16.01 -2.37
CA THR A 20 5.85 15.71 -0.94
C THR A 20 6.15 16.98 -0.13
N VAL A 21 7.15 17.76 -0.55
CA VAL A 21 7.52 19.02 0.12
C VAL A 21 6.37 20.03 0.08
N TYR A 22 5.72 20.16 -1.07
CA TYR A 22 4.56 21.03 -1.23
C TYR A 22 3.40 20.63 -0.31
N TYR A 23 3.07 19.33 -0.26
CA TYR A 23 2.02 18.82 0.64
C TYR A 23 2.32 19.19 2.10
N VAL A 24 3.55 18.96 2.54
CA VAL A 24 3.96 19.30 3.91
C VAL A 24 3.86 20.79 4.18
N ALA A 25 4.34 21.62 3.26
CA ALA A 25 4.35 23.08 3.43
C ALA A 25 2.93 23.68 3.44
N CYS A 26 2.07 23.23 2.54
CA CYS A 26 0.75 23.83 2.32
C CYS A 26 -0.37 23.20 3.15
N TYR A 27 -0.28 21.90 3.46
CA TYR A 27 -1.35 21.16 4.12
C TYR A 27 -0.93 20.63 5.50
N GLU A 28 0.12 19.83 5.59
CA GLU A 28 0.46 19.09 6.81
C GLU A 28 0.91 20.01 7.97
N ARG A 29 1.65 21.08 7.68
CA ARG A 29 2.04 22.07 8.72
C ARG A 29 0.85 22.77 9.38
N LYS A 30 -0.29 22.83 8.69
CA LYS A 30 -1.53 23.45 9.21
C LYS A 30 -2.35 22.48 10.06
N LEU A 31 -2.03 21.19 10.03
CA LEU A 31 -2.75 20.20 10.82
C LEU A 31 -2.46 20.42 12.31
N LYS A 32 -3.53 20.48 13.11
CA LYS A 32 -3.42 20.59 14.56
C LYS A 32 -2.75 19.32 15.12
N ARG A 33 -1.79 19.49 16.02
CA ARG A 33 -1.14 18.36 16.70
C ARG A 33 -2.09 17.65 17.67
N LYS A 34 -2.97 18.42 18.33
CA LYS A 34 -3.97 17.88 19.25
C LYS A 34 -5.15 17.34 18.45
N VAL A 35 -5.51 16.10 18.73
CA VAL A 35 -6.67 15.46 18.12
C VAL A 35 -7.95 16.16 18.59
N ASP A 36 -8.88 16.35 17.67
CA ASP A 36 -10.24 16.77 17.99
C ASP A 36 -11.08 15.49 18.20
N LYS A 37 -11.45 15.21 19.44
CA LYS A 37 -12.26 14.04 19.83
C LYS A 37 -13.77 14.29 19.70
N ASP A 38 -14.19 15.48 19.33
CA ASP A 38 -15.59 15.75 19.03
C ASP A 38 -15.94 15.18 17.64
N ILE A 39 -16.63 14.06 17.63
CA ILE A 39 -17.10 13.37 16.42
C ILE A 39 -18.62 13.38 16.26
N GLY A 40 -19.36 14.03 17.21
CA GLY A 40 -20.81 13.97 17.27
C GLY A 40 -21.29 12.51 17.37
N ASP A 41 -22.32 12.16 16.60
CA ASP A 41 -22.90 10.80 16.58
C ASP A 41 -22.20 9.83 15.62
N MET A 42 -21.07 10.24 14.99
CA MET A 42 -20.35 9.37 14.06
C MET A 42 -19.77 8.15 14.76
N GLY A 43 -19.97 6.97 14.17
CA GLY A 43 -19.45 5.71 14.67
C GLY A 43 -18.64 4.96 13.59
N ILE A 44 -17.83 4.01 14.02
CA ILE A 44 -16.97 3.19 13.15
C ILE A 44 -17.22 1.70 13.41
N SER A 45 -17.48 0.96 12.32
CA SER A 45 -17.45 -0.49 12.30
C SER A 45 -16.04 -0.95 11.86
N PHE A 46 -15.29 -1.56 12.77
CA PHE A 46 -13.95 -2.09 12.51
C PHE A 46 -14.07 -3.48 11.90
N LEU A 47 -13.62 -3.65 10.66
CA LEU A 47 -13.57 -4.94 9.96
C LEU A 47 -12.15 -5.50 10.01
N ILE A 48 -12.01 -6.70 10.57
CA ILE A 48 -10.75 -7.41 10.73
C ILE A 48 -10.86 -8.75 10.00
N PRO A 49 -10.48 -8.83 8.70
CA PRO A 49 -10.39 -10.10 7.99
C PRO A 49 -9.20 -10.90 8.53
N CYS A 50 -9.41 -12.19 8.81
CA CYS A 50 -8.44 -13.09 9.40
C CYS A 50 -8.32 -14.36 8.56
N TYR A 51 -7.09 -14.75 8.20
CA TYR A 51 -6.77 -16.02 7.58
C TYR A 51 -5.38 -16.48 8.00
N ASN A 52 -5.31 -17.55 8.82
CA ASN A 52 -4.05 -18.11 9.36
C ASN A 52 -3.19 -17.07 10.09
N GLU A 53 -3.76 -16.43 11.11
CA GLU A 53 -3.12 -15.37 11.90
C GLU A 53 -3.17 -15.70 13.42
N GLU A 54 -3.02 -16.97 13.78
CA GLU A 54 -3.10 -17.45 15.17
C GLU A 54 -2.15 -16.72 16.14
N THR A 55 -1.02 -16.20 15.63
CA THR A 55 -0.01 -15.51 16.43
C THR A 55 -0.30 -14.03 16.69
N THR A 56 -1.15 -13.40 15.87
CA THR A 56 -1.31 -11.92 15.86
C THR A 56 -2.72 -11.46 16.15
N ILE A 57 -3.73 -12.23 15.76
CA ILE A 57 -5.13 -11.80 15.75
C ILE A 57 -5.64 -11.36 17.14
N LYS A 58 -5.21 -12.04 18.21
CA LYS A 58 -5.60 -11.68 19.58
C LYS A 58 -5.16 -10.27 19.95
N ASP A 59 -3.89 -9.92 19.67
CA ASP A 59 -3.32 -8.60 19.96
C ASP A 59 -4.05 -7.51 19.20
N THR A 60 -4.34 -7.74 17.91
CA THR A 60 -5.07 -6.81 17.06
C THR A 60 -6.47 -6.53 17.60
N ILE A 61 -7.23 -7.57 17.97
CA ILE A 61 -8.58 -7.39 18.51
C ILE A 61 -8.54 -6.66 19.85
N LEU A 62 -7.64 -7.03 20.75
CA LEU A 62 -7.48 -6.36 22.06
C LEU A 62 -7.06 -4.90 21.89
N ASN A 63 -6.21 -4.57 20.92
CA ASN A 63 -5.86 -3.18 20.61
C ASN A 63 -7.11 -2.39 20.20
N VAL A 64 -7.91 -2.90 19.27
CA VAL A 64 -9.14 -2.21 18.83
C VAL A 64 -10.20 -2.15 19.94
N TYR A 65 -10.32 -3.20 20.74
CA TYR A 65 -11.24 -3.24 21.88
C TYR A 65 -10.92 -2.16 22.91
N ASN A 66 -9.64 -1.93 23.18
CA ASN A 66 -9.16 -0.95 24.16
C ASN A 66 -9.08 0.49 23.61
N LEU A 67 -9.41 0.75 22.33
CA LEU A 67 -9.44 2.10 21.81
C LEU A 67 -10.46 2.97 22.55
N GLU A 68 -10.06 4.19 22.89
CA GLU A 68 -10.94 5.22 23.46
C GLU A 68 -11.82 5.86 22.38
N PHE A 69 -12.58 5.07 21.61
CA PHE A 69 -13.50 5.57 20.59
C PHE A 69 -14.94 5.24 21.00
N PRO A 70 -15.84 6.24 21.17
CA PRO A 70 -17.12 6.04 21.86
C PRO A 70 -18.09 5.15 21.08
N ASN A 71 -18.26 5.40 19.78
CA ASN A 71 -19.22 4.70 18.94
C ASN A 71 -18.49 3.72 18.04
N LYS A 72 -18.10 2.55 18.56
CA LYS A 72 -17.41 1.51 17.81
C LYS A 72 -18.12 0.16 17.90
N GLU A 73 -17.96 -0.64 16.88
CA GLU A 73 -18.18 -2.08 16.91
C GLU A 73 -17.01 -2.78 16.22
N ILE A 74 -16.77 -4.02 16.60
CA ILE A 74 -15.71 -4.85 16.03
C ILE A 74 -16.35 -6.03 15.34
N ILE A 75 -15.97 -6.28 14.09
CA ILE A 75 -16.43 -7.40 13.27
C ILE A 75 -15.20 -8.14 12.77
N VAL A 76 -15.00 -9.35 13.27
CA VAL A 76 -13.88 -10.20 12.87
C VAL A 76 -14.40 -11.28 11.93
N ILE A 77 -13.77 -11.42 10.77
CA ILE A 77 -14.20 -12.35 9.73
C ILE A 77 -13.10 -13.37 9.51
N ASN A 78 -13.28 -14.60 9.99
CA ASN A 78 -12.40 -15.71 9.67
C ASN A 78 -12.72 -16.25 8.28
N ASP A 79 -11.75 -16.18 7.37
CA ASP A 79 -11.88 -16.61 5.97
C ASP A 79 -11.41 -18.07 5.80
N GLY A 80 -11.96 -18.99 6.60
CA GLY A 80 -11.66 -20.42 6.50
C GLY A 80 -10.22 -20.78 6.90
N SER A 81 -9.73 -20.22 8.01
CA SER A 81 -8.37 -20.54 8.52
C SER A 81 -8.20 -22.03 8.79
N SER A 82 -7.01 -22.53 8.50
CA SER A 82 -6.60 -23.91 8.73
C SER A 82 -5.73 -24.11 10.00
N ASP A 83 -5.28 -23.01 10.61
CA ASP A 83 -4.55 -22.97 11.88
C ASP A 83 -5.50 -22.82 13.07
N HIS A 84 -4.98 -22.43 14.24
CA HIS A 84 -5.78 -22.24 15.45
C HIS A 84 -6.54 -20.89 15.51
N SER A 85 -6.50 -20.06 14.47
CA SER A 85 -7.15 -18.72 14.46
C SER A 85 -8.63 -18.80 14.81
N ALA A 86 -9.40 -19.73 14.20
CA ALA A 86 -10.84 -19.85 14.47
C ALA A 86 -11.11 -20.17 15.94
N ARG A 87 -10.34 -21.09 16.54
CA ARG A 87 -10.45 -21.47 17.96
C ARG A 87 -10.14 -20.29 18.89
N ILE A 88 -9.09 -19.53 18.59
CA ILE A 88 -8.70 -18.33 19.35
C ILE A 88 -9.84 -17.31 19.32
N LEU A 89 -10.44 -17.09 18.14
CA LEU A 89 -11.55 -16.17 17.95
C LEU A 89 -12.80 -16.60 18.70
N GLU A 90 -13.15 -17.88 18.69
CA GLU A 90 -14.27 -18.43 19.47
C GLU A 90 -14.06 -18.22 20.97
N GLN A 91 -12.88 -18.53 21.49
CA GLN A 91 -12.55 -18.31 22.91
C GLN A 91 -12.64 -16.82 23.27
N LEU A 92 -12.05 -15.95 22.45
CA LEU A 92 -12.01 -14.52 22.73
C LEU A 92 -13.41 -13.88 22.68
N ALA A 93 -14.32 -14.40 21.83
CA ALA A 93 -15.71 -13.93 21.74
C ALA A 93 -16.54 -14.23 23.01
N HIS A 94 -16.09 -15.12 23.88
CA HIS A 94 -16.66 -15.33 25.22
C HIS A 94 -16.12 -14.34 26.28
N GLU A 95 -14.98 -13.71 26.02
CA GLU A 95 -14.30 -12.81 26.96
C GLU A 95 -14.61 -11.34 26.69
N ILE A 96 -14.72 -10.95 25.43
CA ILE A 96 -14.94 -9.57 25.00
C ILE A 96 -16.01 -9.48 23.91
N ASP A 97 -16.69 -8.34 23.85
CA ASP A 97 -17.77 -8.12 22.89
C ASP A 97 -17.23 -7.74 21.50
N PHE A 98 -17.37 -8.67 20.55
CA PHE A 98 -17.19 -8.43 19.12
C PHE A 98 -18.02 -9.41 18.31
N LYS A 99 -18.38 -9.02 17.09
CA LYS A 99 -19.09 -9.90 16.17
C LYS A 99 -18.11 -10.82 15.45
N PHE A 100 -18.25 -12.13 15.64
CA PHE A 100 -17.46 -13.15 14.97
C PHE A 100 -18.23 -13.76 13.80
N ILE A 101 -17.66 -13.70 12.60
CA ILE A 101 -18.16 -14.31 11.37
C ILE A 101 -17.18 -15.40 10.96
N ASN A 102 -17.62 -16.65 10.98
CA ASN A 102 -16.77 -17.80 10.64
C ASN A 102 -17.16 -18.38 9.28
N LEU A 103 -16.36 -18.09 8.25
CA LEU A 103 -16.54 -18.64 6.90
C LEU A 103 -15.92 -20.03 6.82
N ARG A 104 -16.53 -20.94 6.05
CA ARG A 104 -16.05 -22.31 5.91
C ARG A 104 -14.81 -22.45 5.04
N ASP A 105 -14.74 -21.65 3.98
CA ASP A 105 -13.74 -21.77 2.92
C ASP A 105 -13.01 -20.44 2.72
N ASN A 106 -11.70 -20.50 2.45
CA ASN A 106 -10.92 -19.33 2.05
C ASN A 106 -11.37 -18.86 0.65
N LYS A 107 -12.04 -17.71 0.62
CA LYS A 107 -12.47 -17.04 -0.62
C LYS A 107 -11.76 -15.70 -0.84
N GLY A 108 -10.79 -15.39 0.00
CA GLY A 108 -9.94 -14.22 -0.11
C GLY A 108 -10.46 -13.00 0.66
N LYS A 109 -9.53 -12.08 0.95
CA LYS A 109 -9.76 -10.89 1.78
C LYS A 109 -10.93 -10.04 1.29
N ALA A 110 -11.06 -9.85 -0.03
CA ALA A 110 -12.17 -9.09 -0.62
C ALA A 110 -13.54 -9.70 -0.26
N ASN A 111 -13.65 -11.04 -0.30
CA ASN A 111 -14.88 -11.72 0.09
C ASN A 111 -15.15 -11.55 1.59
N ALA A 112 -14.14 -11.72 2.44
CA ALA A 112 -14.29 -11.52 3.88
C ALA A 112 -14.73 -10.08 4.22
N LEU A 113 -14.17 -9.07 3.55
CA LEU A 113 -14.59 -7.67 3.71
C LEU A 113 -16.03 -7.43 3.23
N ASN A 114 -16.44 -8.06 2.12
CA ASN A 114 -17.80 -7.97 1.61
C ASN A 114 -18.82 -8.61 2.55
N GLU A 115 -18.48 -9.70 3.22
CA GLU A 115 -19.31 -10.28 4.27
C GLU A 115 -19.35 -9.36 5.50
N GLY A 116 -18.20 -8.85 5.93
CA GLY A 116 -18.14 -7.96 7.09
C GLY A 116 -18.95 -6.68 6.93
N ILE A 117 -18.89 -6.01 5.78
CA ILE A 117 -19.60 -4.75 5.56
C ILE A 117 -21.12 -4.93 5.56
N ASN A 118 -21.64 -6.11 5.17
CA ASN A 118 -23.07 -6.42 5.25
C ASN A 118 -23.59 -6.41 6.69
N HIS A 119 -22.70 -6.61 7.65
CA HIS A 119 -23.03 -6.66 9.06
C HIS A 119 -22.68 -5.37 9.82
N ALA A 120 -22.04 -4.41 9.17
CA ALA A 120 -21.64 -3.14 9.76
C ALA A 120 -22.87 -2.23 10.00
N LYS A 121 -23.02 -1.73 11.23
CA LYS A 121 -24.14 -0.85 11.61
C LYS A 121 -23.86 0.62 11.38
N PHE A 122 -22.55 1.03 11.40
CA PHE A 122 -22.19 2.44 11.25
C PHE A 122 -21.95 2.83 9.79
N ASP A 123 -22.08 4.12 9.50
CA ASP A 123 -21.86 4.70 8.17
C ASP A 123 -20.39 4.72 7.74
N TYR A 124 -19.49 4.52 8.68
CA TYR A 124 -18.06 4.47 8.44
C TYR A 124 -17.50 3.10 8.82
N VAL A 125 -16.70 2.54 7.93
CA VAL A 125 -16.12 1.21 8.06
C VAL A 125 -14.60 1.33 8.02
N MET A 126 -13.91 0.84 9.05
CA MET A 126 -12.46 0.82 9.12
C MET A 126 -11.94 -0.59 8.87
N VAL A 127 -11.14 -0.76 7.83
CA VAL A 127 -10.47 -2.03 7.54
C VAL A 127 -9.11 -2.03 8.21
N ILE A 128 -8.82 -3.10 8.95
CA ILE A 128 -7.55 -3.33 9.67
C ILE A 128 -7.11 -4.77 9.41
N ASP A 129 -5.84 -4.99 9.05
CA ASP A 129 -5.29 -6.35 8.91
C ASP A 129 -5.11 -7.02 10.28
N ALA A 130 -5.20 -8.34 10.32
CA ALA A 130 -5.17 -9.16 11.53
C ALA A 130 -3.82 -9.16 12.29
N ASP A 131 -2.80 -8.47 11.77
CA ASP A 131 -1.47 -8.28 12.36
C ASP A 131 -1.16 -6.84 12.74
N THR A 132 -2.14 -5.95 12.61
CA THR A 132 -1.96 -4.50 12.69
C THR A 132 -2.42 -3.95 14.03
N ILE A 133 -1.57 -3.13 14.64
CA ILE A 133 -1.86 -2.35 15.85
C ILE A 133 -2.04 -0.89 15.44
N ILE A 134 -3.12 -0.26 15.85
CA ILE A 134 -3.44 1.12 15.50
C ILE A 134 -3.29 2.08 16.69
N ASP A 135 -2.93 3.32 16.39
CA ASP A 135 -2.84 4.38 17.38
C ASP A 135 -4.23 4.84 17.84
N ASN A 136 -4.38 5.16 19.15
CA ASN A 136 -5.66 5.59 19.74
C ASN A 136 -6.29 6.79 19.04
N ASP A 137 -5.48 7.75 18.61
CA ASP A 137 -5.93 8.97 17.95
C ASP A 137 -6.17 8.80 16.44
N GLY A 138 -5.67 7.71 15.86
CA GLY A 138 -5.76 7.42 14.43
C GLY A 138 -7.19 7.50 13.86
N PRO A 139 -8.16 6.77 14.44
CA PRO A 139 -9.55 6.80 13.99
C PRO A 139 -10.17 8.21 14.07
N TYR A 140 -9.83 9.00 15.10
CA TYR A 140 -10.32 10.37 15.23
C TYR A 140 -9.78 11.28 14.13
N TYR A 141 -8.47 11.21 13.81
CA TYR A 141 -7.90 11.99 12.72
C TYR A 141 -8.57 11.66 11.39
N MET A 142 -8.87 10.38 11.15
CA MET A 142 -9.44 9.94 9.87
C MET A 142 -10.91 10.35 9.73
N ILE A 143 -11.74 10.18 10.76
CA ILE A 143 -13.18 10.42 10.67
C ILE A 143 -13.51 11.91 10.52
N GLN A 144 -12.67 12.80 11.06
CA GLN A 144 -12.85 14.25 10.91
C GLN A 144 -12.90 14.72 9.45
N HIS A 145 -12.21 14.03 8.55
CA HIS A 145 -12.21 14.36 7.12
C HIS A 145 -13.59 14.21 6.47
N PHE A 146 -14.46 13.36 7.02
CA PHE A 146 -15.78 13.10 6.45
C PHE A 146 -16.85 14.11 6.83
N LYS A 147 -16.61 14.93 7.86
CA LYS A 147 -17.61 15.92 8.38
C LYS A 147 -18.16 16.84 7.29
N ASN A 148 -17.30 17.33 6.39
CA ASN A 148 -17.65 18.35 5.42
C ASN A 148 -17.35 17.97 3.97
N ASP A 149 -17.21 16.67 3.68
CA ASP A 149 -16.83 16.19 2.34
C ASP A 149 -17.67 14.97 1.96
N SER A 150 -18.79 15.20 1.29
CA SER A 150 -19.69 14.12 0.84
C SER A 150 -19.11 13.28 -0.29
N GLN A 151 -18.13 13.80 -1.04
CA GLN A 151 -17.45 13.08 -2.11
C GLN A 151 -16.27 12.23 -1.62
N LEU A 152 -15.92 12.34 -0.34
CA LEU A 152 -14.85 11.56 0.25
C LEU A 152 -15.32 10.12 0.48
N ALA A 153 -14.71 9.17 -0.24
CA ALA A 153 -14.98 7.74 -0.09
C ALA A 153 -14.10 7.07 0.95
N ALA A 154 -12.82 7.47 1.03
CA ALA A 154 -11.87 6.82 1.91
C ALA A 154 -10.79 7.78 2.45
N VAL A 155 -10.32 7.50 3.66
CA VAL A 155 -9.13 8.11 4.25
C VAL A 155 -8.16 7.00 4.59
N THR A 156 -6.96 7.02 3.99
CA THR A 156 -5.92 6.02 4.24
C THR A 156 -4.92 6.54 5.26
N GLY A 157 -4.54 5.69 6.21
CA GLY A 157 -3.57 5.99 7.25
C GLY A 157 -2.11 5.82 6.81
N ASN A 158 -1.23 5.91 7.78
CA ASN A 158 0.22 5.90 7.64
C ASN A 158 0.84 4.69 8.35
N PRO A 159 0.88 3.51 7.67
CA PRO A 159 1.45 2.30 8.24
C PRO A 159 2.96 2.40 8.46
N ARG A 160 3.38 1.84 9.58
CA ARG A 160 4.75 1.70 10.05
C ARG A 160 5.10 0.23 10.24
N ILE A 161 6.37 -0.07 10.25
CA ILE A 161 6.85 -1.43 10.46
C ILE A 161 7.05 -1.68 11.95
N ARG A 162 6.51 -2.81 12.47
CA ARG A 162 6.66 -3.24 13.84
C ARG A 162 7.97 -4.01 14.05
N ASN A 163 8.27 -5.01 13.22
CA ASN A 163 9.42 -5.90 13.33
C ASN A 163 10.69 -5.34 12.64
N LYS A 164 11.35 -4.36 13.28
CA LYS A 164 12.55 -3.66 12.74
C LYS A 164 13.89 -4.24 13.22
N LYS A 165 13.91 -5.32 13.98
CA LYS A 165 15.16 -5.90 14.50
C LYS A 165 16.04 -6.45 13.36
N SER A 166 15.42 -7.14 12.40
CA SER A 166 16.12 -7.70 11.23
C SER A 166 16.58 -6.62 10.25
N LEU A 167 17.65 -6.93 9.48
CA LEU A 167 18.11 -6.06 8.39
C LEU A 167 17.01 -5.79 7.37
N LEU A 168 16.27 -6.85 7.01
CA LEU A 168 15.19 -6.76 6.04
C LEU A 168 14.01 -5.92 6.55
N GLY A 169 13.70 -6.00 7.85
CA GLY A 169 12.72 -5.13 8.50
C GLY A 169 13.13 -3.65 8.48
N LYS A 170 14.41 -3.34 8.72
CA LYS A 170 14.95 -1.96 8.63
C LYS A 170 14.85 -1.40 7.21
N ILE A 171 15.21 -2.22 6.22
CA ILE A 171 15.08 -1.84 4.79
C ILE A 171 13.65 -1.52 4.44
N GLN A 172 12.71 -2.39 4.80
CA GLN A 172 11.29 -2.17 4.53
C GLN A 172 10.74 -0.94 5.28
N ALA A 173 11.22 -0.66 6.50
CA ALA A 173 10.85 0.55 7.23
C ALA A 173 11.24 1.83 6.45
N ILE A 174 12.45 1.87 5.86
CA ILE A 174 12.89 2.98 4.99
C ILE A 174 12.01 3.07 3.75
N GLU A 175 11.74 1.94 3.10
CA GLU A 175 10.89 1.87 1.91
C GLU A 175 9.50 2.44 2.18
N TYR A 176 8.87 2.08 3.31
CA TYR A 176 7.55 2.57 3.68
C TYR A 176 7.51 4.08 3.91
N THR A 177 8.60 4.70 4.41
CA THR A 177 8.63 6.17 4.53
C THR A 177 8.57 6.86 3.17
N SER A 178 9.18 6.28 2.13
CA SER A 178 9.10 6.82 0.76
C SER A 178 7.79 6.44 0.09
N MET A 179 7.44 5.15 0.08
CA MET A 179 6.31 4.60 -0.67
C MET A 179 4.96 5.06 -0.10
N VAL A 180 4.80 5.01 1.22
CA VAL A 180 3.58 5.43 1.91
C VAL A 180 3.70 6.89 2.33
N GLY A 181 4.77 7.25 3.00
CA GLY A 181 4.97 8.60 3.51
C GLY A 181 5.13 9.64 2.40
N GLY A 182 6.10 9.47 1.50
CA GLY A 182 6.42 10.43 0.44
C GLY A 182 5.42 10.43 -0.71
N ILE A 183 5.31 9.28 -1.41
CA ILE A 183 4.50 9.19 -2.65
C ILE A 183 3.03 9.51 -2.40
N LYS A 184 2.41 9.03 -1.31
CA LYS A 184 1.01 9.35 -1.00
C LYS A 184 0.79 10.84 -0.73
N ARG A 185 1.77 11.53 -0.11
CA ARG A 185 1.71 13.00 0.04
C ARG A 185 1.72 13.69 -1.32
N ALA A 186 2.65 13.31 -2.21
CA ALA A 186 2.72 13.86 -3.55
C ALA A 186 1.43 13.60 -4.36
N GLN A 187 0.92 12.38 -4.31
CA GLN A 187 -0.34 12.00 -4.97
C GLN A 187 -1.54 12.76 -4.40
N SER A 188 -1.57 13.06 -3.10
CA SER A 188 -2.64 13.85 -2.46
C SER A 188 -2.71 15.28 -2.97
N VAL A 189 -1.61 15.89 -3.41
CA VAL A 189 -1.58 17.24 -3.99
C VAL A 189 -2.46 17.31 -5.24
N ILE A 190 -2.49 16.24 -6.03
CA ILE A 190 -3.25 16.18 -7.28
C ILE A 190 -4.61 15.47 -7.08
N GLY A 191 -4.91 15.05 -5.84
CA GLY A 191 -6.15 14.35 -5.52
C GLY A 191 -6.23 12.90 -6.03
N LYS A 192 -5.08 12.19 -6.15
CA LYS A 192 -4.95 10.94 -6.92
C LYS A 192 -4.17 9.85 -6.23
N ILE A 193 -4.57 9.47 -5.06
CA ILE A 193 -3.96 8.34 -4.38
C ILE A 193 -4.19 7.07 -5.22
N ASN A 194 -3.10 6.48 -5.73
CA ASN A 194 -3.12 5.27 -6.56
C ASN A 194 -3.71 4.07 -5.79
N THR A 195 -3.30 3.93 -4.54
CA THR A 195 -3.78 2.87 -3.66
C THR A 195 -3.92 3.38 -2.22
N ILE A 196 -5.04 3.03 -1.60
CA ILE A 196 -5.17 3.10 -0.16
C ILE A 196 -4.23 2.06 0.49
N SER A 197 -4.07 2.13 1.80
CA SER A 197 -3.37 1.08 2.55
C SER A 197 -4.39 0.05 3.02
N GLY A 198 -4.33 -1.16 2.48
CA GLY A 198 -5.23 -2.26 2.86
C GLY A 198 -5.18 -2.63 4.34
N VAL A 199 -4.13 -2.19 5.06
CA VAL A 199 -3.92 -2.48 6.48
C VAL A 199 -4.56 -1.48 7.44
N PHE A 200 -4.88 -0.24 6.97
CA PHE A 200 -5.47 0.79 7.82
C PHE A 200 -6.12 1.89 6.97
N THR A 201 -7.41 1.74 6.72
CA THR A 201 -8.19 2.69 5.92
C THR A 201 -9.62 2.80 6.44
N LEU A 202 -10.11 4.03 6.58
CA LEU A 202 -11.49 4.34 6.91
C LEU A 202 -12.28 4.67 5.65
N PHE A 203 -13.41 4.03 5.46
CA PHE A 203 -14.29 4.15 4.30
C PHE A 203 -15.65 4.72 4.68
N ARG A 204 -16.26 5.47 3.77
CA ARG A 204 -17.71 5.72 3.79
C ARG A 204 -18.42 4.48 3.25
N LYS A 205 -19.25 3.83 4.07
CA LYS A 205 -19.96 2.60 3.72
C LYS A 205 -20.79 2.74 2.44
N SER A 206 -21.57 3.82 2.32
CA SER A 206 -22.38 4.09 1.13
C SER A 206 -21.56 4.24 -0.15
N ALA A 207 -20.32 4.78 -0.08
CA ALA A 207 -19.43 4.87 -1.24
C ALA A 207 -18.91 3.50 -1.66
N VAL A 208 -18.56 2.64 -0.69
CA VAL A 208 -18.14 1.25 -0.95
C VAL A 208 -19.27 0.47 -1.62
N GLU A 209 -20.49 0.60 -1.11
CA GLU A 209 -21.69 -0.06 -1.67
C GLU A 209 -22.01 0.45 -3.08
N HIS A 210 -21.94 1.78 -3.30
CA HIS A 210 -22.20 2.39 -4.59
C HIS A 210 -21.25 1.91 -5.70
N VAL A 211 -19.98 1.71 -5.39
CA VAL A 211 -19.01 1.20 -6.38
C VAL A 211 -19.03 -0.32 -6.52
N GLY A 212 -19.97 -1.02 -5.86
CA GLY A 212 -20.14 -2.47 -5.94
C GLY A 212 -19.16 -3.25 -5.07
N LYS A 213 -18.75 -2.69 -3.92
CA LYS A 213 -17.91 -3.31 -2.89
C LYS A 213 -16.52 -3.73 -3.41
N TRP A 214 -15.81 -4.60 -2.68
CA TRP A 214 -14.50 -5.12 -3.10
C TRP A 214 -14.63 -6.21 -4.15
N ASP A 215 -13.79 -6.17 -5.17
CA ASP A 215 -13.78 -7.17 -6.26
C ASP A 215 -13.12 -8.46 -5.79
N ILE A 216 -13.90 -9.53 -5.73
CA ILE A 216 -13.48 -10.85 -5.19
C ILE A 216 -12.44 -11.56 -6.06
N ASP A 217 -12.29 -11.15 -7.31
CA ASP A 217 -11.38 -11.73 -8.28
C ASP A 217 -10.10 -10.90 -8.47
N MET A 218 -9.88 -9.87 -7.64
CA MET A 218 -8.68 -9.05 -7.63
C MET A 218 -7.76 -9.43 -6.47
N ILE A 219 -6.48 -9.69 -6.76
CA ILE A 219 -5.51 -10.12 -5.75
C ILE A 219 -5.08 -8.98 -4.80
N THR A 220 -5.28 -7.73 -5.22
CA THR A 220 -5.10 -6.51 -4.42
C THR A 220 -6.40 -5.73 -4.41
N GLU A 221 -7.23 -6.03 -3.45
CA GLU A 221 -8.56 -5.43 -3.27
C GLU A 221 -8.50 -3.93 -2.99
N ASP A 222 -7.41 -3.48 -2.37
CA ASP A 222 -7.13 -2.09 -2.01
C ASP A 222 -6.82 -1.21 -3.23
N ILE A 223 -6.00 -1.69 -4.17
CA ILE A 223 -5.78 -0.99 -5.45
C ILE A 223 -7.07 -0.96 -6.25
N ALA A 224 -7.76 -2.11 -6.34
CA ALA A 224 -8.97 -2.25 -7.15
C ALA A 224 -10.08 -1.29 -6.71
N ILE A 225 -10.35 -1.20 -5.39
CA ILE A 225 -11.39 -0.30 -4.88
C ILE A 225 -10.97 1.17 -4.99
N SER A 226 -9.67 1.50 -4.87
CA SER A 226 -9.17 2.86 -5.07
C SER A 226 -9.47 3.36 -6.47
N TRP A 227 -9.22 2.54 -7.49
CA TRP A 227 -9.51 2.89 -8.87
C TRP A 227 -11.01 2.97 -9.16
N LYS A 228 -11.83 2.10 -8.55
CA LYS A 228 -13.30 2.21 -8.62
C LYS A 228 -13.80 3.52 -8.05
N PHE A 229 -13.25 3.99 -6.91
CA PHE A 229 -13.59 5.31 -6.38
C PHE A 229 -13.25 6.43 -7.36
N HIS A 230 -12.07 6.41 -7.98
CA HIS A 230 -11.70 7.40 -8.98
C HIS A 230 -12.59 7.36 -10.22
N LEU A 231 -12.98 6.17 -10.70
CA LEU A 231 -13.91 5.99 -11.82
C LEU A 231 -15.28 6.62 -11.52
N HIS A 232 -15.75 6.52 -10.27
CA HIS A 232 -17.02 7.09 -9.82
C HIS A 232 -16.90 8.53 -9.27
N LYS A 233 -15.73 9.20 -9.51
CA LYS A 233 -15.46 10.59 -9.12
C LYS A 233 -15.44 10.84 -7.61
N TYR A 234 -15.27 9.82 -6.80
CA TYR A 234 -14.99 9.95 -5.38
C TYR A 234 -13.55 10.38 -5.13
N THR A 235 -13.34 11.02 -3.98
CA THR A 235 -12.01 11.43 -3.50
C THR A 235 -11.48 10.47 -2.45
N ILE A 236 -10.15 10.34 -2.39
CA ILE A 236 -9.42 9.61 -1.35
C ILE A 236 -8.44 10.59 -0.71
N LYS A 237 -8.34 10.58 0.62
CA LYS A 237 -7.37 11.41 1.35
C LYS A 237 -6.36 10.55 2.09
N TYR A 238 -5.18 11.11 2.29
CA TYR A 238 -4.13 10.54 3.14
C TYR A 238 -4.03 11.32 4.45
N GLU A 239 -4.07 10.62 5.59
CA GLU A 239 -3.90 11.21 6.90
C GLU A 239 -2.58 10.75 7.54
N PRO A 240 -1.51 11.56 7.46
CA PRO A 240 -0.18 11.17 7.92
C PRO A 240 -0.07 10.98 9.45
N ARG A 241 -1.00 11.53 10.25
CA ARG A 241 -1.04 11.39 11.71
C ARG A 241 -1.71 10.10 12.17
N ALA A 242 -2.51 9.47 11.30
CA ALA A 242 -3.17 8.19 11.60
C ALA A 242 -2.16 7.06 11.46
N LEU A 243 -1.47 6.74 12.55
CA LEU A 243 -0.42 5.72 12.57
C LEU A 243 -0.98 4.34 12.85
N CYS A 244 -0.39 3.34 12.22
CA CYS A 244 -0.53 1.94 12.60
C CYS A 244 0.80 1.21 12.43
N TRP A 245 0.96 0.08 13.14
CA TRP A 245 2.16 -0.75 13.09
C TRP A 245 1.79 -2.14 12.62
N MET A 246 2.41 -2.59 11.53
CA MET A 246 2.17 -3.88 10.89
C MET A 246 3.44 -4.72 10.84
N LEU A 247 3.30 -6.02 10.67
CA LEU A 247 4.41 -6.93 10.45
C LEU A 247 4.75 -7.02 8.95
N VAL A 248 6.04 -7.12 8.66
CA VAL A 248 6.56 -7.31 7.29
C VAL A 248 7.34 -8.61 7.17
N PRO A 249 7.49 -9.17 5.96
CA PRO A 249 8.30 -10.37 5.74
C PRO A 249 9.73 -10.22 6.26
N GLU A 250 10.22 -11.27 6.94
CA GLU A 250 11.58 -11.33 7.48
C GLU A 250 12.52 -12.17 6.64
N THR A 251 12.01 -12.88 5.65
CA THR A 251 12.81 -13.65 4.68
C THR A 251 12.72 -13.03 3.28
N ILE A 252 13.79 -13.17 2.49
CA ILE A 252 13.82 -12.68 1.09
C ILE A 252 12.77 -13.44 0.25
N GLY A 253 12.53 -14.72 0.54
CA GLY A 253 11.55 -15.54 -0.16
C GLY A 253 10.12 -15.01 0.02
N ASP A 254 9.74 -14.63 1.24
CA ASP A 254 8.41 -14.11 1.53
C ASP A 254 8.25 -12.66 1.06
N LEU A 255 9.30 -11.85 1.15
CA LEU A 255 9.33 -10.53 0.53
C LEU A 255 9.10 -10.65 -0.99
N TRP A 256 9.78 -11.56 -1.66
CA TRP A 256 9.61 -11.81 -3.10
C TRP A 256 8.18 -12.20 -3.46
N LYS A 257 7.57 -13.14 -2.73
CA LYS A 257 6.17 -13.54 -2.91
C LYS A 257 5.21 -12.35 -2.72
N GLN A 258 5.41 -11.57 -1.66
CA GLN A 258 4.60 -10.39 -1.36
C GLN A 258 4.69 -9.34 -2.49
N ARG A 259 5.90 -9.06 -2.99
CA ARG A 259 6.11 -8.08 -4.07
C ARG A 259 5.52 -8.55 -5.39
N ILE A 260 5.64 -9.83 -5.74
CA ILE A 260 4.96 -10.39 -6.93
C ILE A 260 3.44 -10.20 -6.80
N ARG A 261 2.86 -10.50 -5.64
CA ARG A 261 1.42 -10.31 -5.41
C ARG A 261 0.99 -8.85 -5.61
N TRP A 262 1.74 -7.89 -5.06
CA TRP A 262 1.44 -6.47 -5.23
C TRP A 262 1.57 -5.99 -6.68
N ALA A 263 2.65 -6.36 -7.35
CA ALA A 263 2.86 -6.00 -8.76
C ALA A 263 1.81 -6.65 -9.67
N GLN A 264 1.48 -7.93 -9.45
CA GLN A 264 0.43 -8.62 -10.19
C GLN A 264 -0.91 -7.92 -10.02
N GLY A 265 -1.31 -7.61 -8.79
CA GLY A 265 -2.57 -6.93 -8.53
C GLY A 265 -2.66 -5.54 -9.16
N GLY A 266 -1.59 -4.74 -9.07
CA GLY A 266 -1.52 -3.44 -9.76
C GLY A 266 -1.67 -3.56 -11.29
N GLN A 267 -1.03 -4.56 -11.88
CA GLN A 267 -1.14 -4.84 -13.32
C GLN A 267 -2.52 -5.38 -13.72
N GLU A 268 -3.14 -6.21 -12.89
CA GLU A 268 -4.52 -6.69 -13.11
C GLU A 268 -5.52 -5.52 -13.13
N VAL A 269 -5.40 -4.59 -12.19
CA VAL A 269 -6.24 -3.38 -12.14
C VAL A 269 -5.99 -2.49 -13.36
N LEU A 270 -4.73 -2.28 -13.75
CA LEU A 270 -4.38 -1.52 -14.93
C LEU A 270 -5.00 -2.13 -16.19
N ILE A 271 -4.88 -3.47 -16.39
CA ILE A 271 -5.44 -4.19 -17.54
C ILE A 271 -6.97 -4.09 -17.55
N ARG A 272 -7.62 -4.16 -16.38
CA ARG A 272 -9.07 -4.05 -16.26
C ARG A 272 -9.59 -2.67 -16.64
N ASP A 273 -8.95 -1.63 -16.08
CA ASP A 273 -9.53 -0.28 -16.05
C ASP A 273 -8.95 0.68 -17.10
N TRP A 274 -7.91 0.30 -17.81
CA TRP A 274 -7.22 1.19 -18.74
C TRP A 274 -8.15 1.80 -19.81
N LYS A 275 -9.05 0.98 -20.40
CA LYS A 275 -10.00 1.46 -21.42
C LYS A 275 -11.06 2.42 -20.85
N HIS A 276 -11.52 2.13 -19.64
CA HIS A 276 -12.51 2.96 -18.94
C HIS A 276 -11.89 4.29 -18.50
N GLY A 277 -10.69 4.27 -17.98
CA GLY A 277 -9.99 5.48 -17.55
C GLY A 277 -9.63 6.43 -18.68
N LEU A 278 -9.25 5.91 -19.85
CA LEU A 278 -9.00 6.73 -21.04
C LEU A 278 -10.28 7.40 -21.58
N ARG A 279 -11.43 6.75 -21.45
CA ARG A 279 -12.73 7.27 -21.93
C ARG A 279 -13.42 8.22 -20.95
N ALA A 280 -13.14 8.10 -19.66
CA ALA A 280 -13.90 8.78 -18.60
C ALA A 280 -13.63 10.29 -18.49
N ILE A 281 -12.74 10.88 -19.28
CA ILE A 281 -12.26 12.29 -19.16
C ILE A 281 -11.96 12.62 -17.67
N ASN A 282 -11.37 11.67 -16.97
CA ASN A 282 -11.03 11.78 -15.56
C ASN A 282 -9.52 12.01 -15.48
N ILE A 283 -9.10 13.27 -15.45
CA ILE A 283 -7.67 13.64 -15.39
C ILE A 283 -6.93 12.88 -14.26
N PRO A 284 -7.48 12.71 -13.04
CA PRO A 284 -6.90 11.91 -12.00
C PRO A 284 -6.56 10.47 -12.42
N LEU A 285 -7.50 9.75 -12.93
CA LEU A 285 -7.32 8.36 -13.33
C LEU A 285 -6.41 8.23 -14.56
N PHE A 286 -6.55 9.17 -15.52
CA PHE A 286 -5.73 9.21 -16.72
C PHE A 286 -4.23 9.31 -16.40
N THR A 287 -3.84 10.17 -15.43
CA THR A 287 -2.43 10.27 -15.04
C THR A 287 -1.93 9.04 -14.29
N LEU A 288 -2.76 8.38 -13.47
CA LEU A 288 -2.39 7.11 -12.85
C LEU A 288 -2.16 6.02 -13.92
N ILE A 289 -3.02 5.93 -14.92
CA ILE A 289 -2.86 4.98 -16.03
C ILE A 289 -1.56 5.23 -16.78
N ILE A 290 -1.27 6.49 -17.12
CA ILE A 290 -0.02 6.86 -17.78
C ILE A 290 1.18 6.52 -16.92
N GLU A 291 1.17 6.89 -15.64
CA GLU A 291 2.25 6.59 -14.69
C GLU A 291 2.55 5.09 -14.64
N GLN A 292 1.53 4.26 -14.43
CA GLN A 292 1.69 2.81 -14.35
C GLN A 292 2.15 2.20 -15.69
N THR A 293 1.59 2.68 -16.80
CA THR A 293 1.96 2.19 -18.13
C THR A 293 3.40 2.55 -18.48
N LEU A 294 3.82 3.81 -18.26
CA LEU A 294 5.19 4.24 -18.51
C LEU A 294 6.19 3.52 -17.60
N SER A 295 5.81 3.22 -16.37
CA SER A 295 6.64 2.43 -15.44
C SER A 295 6.87 1.01 -15.99
N LEU A 296 5.84 0.33 -16.50
CA LEU A 296 5.98 -0.98 -17.12
C LEU A 296 6.83 -0.91 -18.40
N ILE A 297 6.57 0.06 -19.28
CA ILE A 297 7.37 0.27 -20.51
C ILE A 297 8.84 0.46 -20.15
N TRP A 298 9.12 1.25 -19.11
CA TRP A 298 10.48 1.51 -18.64
C TRP A 298 11.17 0.24 -18.18
N VAL A 299 10.51 -0.59 -17.37
CA VAL A 299 11.06 -1.87 -16.88
C VAL A 299 11.39 -2.80 -18.04
N TYR A 300 10.44 -3.01 -18.95
CA TYR A 300 10.65 -3.92 -20.09
C TYR A 300 11.69 -3.40 -21.07
N TRP A 301 11.79 -2.07 -21.24
CA TRP A 301 12.81 -1.45 -22.06
C TRP A 301 14.22 -1.70 -21.49
N ILE A 302 14.43 -1.49 -20.18
CA ILE A 302 15.73 -1.75 -19.51
C ILE A 302 16.11 -3.23 -19.64
N VAL A 303 15.17 -4.13 -19.35
CA VAL A 303 15.44 -5.58 -19.44
C VAL A 303 15.73 -5.99 -20.88
N GLY A 304 14.97 -5.49 -21.85
CA GLY A 304 15.23 -5.74 -23.27
C GLY A 304 16.61 -5.25 -23.70
N ALA A 305 17.02 -4.06 -23.25
CA ALA A 305 18.35 -3.52 -23.53
C ALA A 305 19.47 -4.35 -22.90
N LEU A 306 19.29 -4.80 -21.64
CA LEU A 306 20.25 -5.69 -20.97
C LEU A 306 20.35 -7.07 -21.68
N CYS A 307 19.22 -7.67 -22.01
CA CYS A 307 19.21 -8.94 -22.77
C CYS A 307 19.92 -8.78 -24.13
N TRP A 308 19.62 -7.70 -24.85
CA TRP A 308 20.27 -7.43 -26.13
C TRP A 308 21.79 -7.28 -25.97
N MET A 309 22.26 -6.55 -24.96
CA MET A 309 23.68 -6.37 -24.67
C MET A 309 24.35 -7.70 -24.34
N ILE A 310 23.74 -8.55 -23.49
CA ILE A 310 24.29 -9.87 -23.13
C ILE A 310 24.39 -10.78 -24.36
N LEU A 311 23.37 -10.82 -25.21
CA LEU A 311 23.37 -11.68 -26.42
C LEU A 311 24.43 -11.26 -27.43
N HIS A 312 24.80 -9.99 -27.47
CA HIS A 312 25.76 -9.44 -28.45
C HIS A 312 27.16 -9.21 -27.88
N ILE A 313 27.43 -9.54 -26.61
CA ILE A 313 28.68 -9.23 -25.92
C ILE A 313 29.91 -9.81 -26.65
N ASN A 314 29.79 -10.99 -27.28
CA ASN A 314 30.86 -11.64 -28.01
C ASN A 314 31.16 -11.00 -29.38
N PHE A 315 30.29 -10.14 -29.88
CA PHE A 315 30.40 -9.41 -31.14
C PHE A 315 30.77 -7.93 -30.98
N LEU A 316 30.90 -7.47 -29.72
CA LEU A 316 31.18 -6.08 -29.42
C LEU A 316 32.69 -5.89 -29.21
N ASP A 317 33.25 -4.89 -29.89
CA ASP A 317 34.61 -4.44 -29.64
C ASP A 317 34.75 -3.89 -28.18
N ILE A 318 35.95 -4.04 -27.59
CA ILE A 318 36.23 -3.59 -26.22
C ILE A 318 35.98 -2.08 -26.07
N TYR A 319 36.32 -1.27 -27.07
CA TYR A 319 36.07 0.17 -27.07
C TYR A 319 34.58 0.51 -27.13
N TYR A 320 33.79 -0.31 -27.82
CA TYR A 320 32.35 -0.16 -27.85
C TYR A 320 31.71 -0.54 -26.51
N LEU A 321 32.22 -1.56 -25.84
CA LEU A 321 31.79 -1.95 -24.51
C LEU A 321 32.12 -0.86 -23.47
N GLU A 322 33.34 -0.30 -23.52
CA GLU A 322 33.74 0.82 -22.65
C GLU A 322 32.84 2.04 -22.84
N TYR A 323 32.58 2.40 -24.09
CA TYR A 323 31.65 3.50 -24.44
C TYR A 323 30.22 3.21 -23.92
N GLN A 324 29.68 2.03 -24.13
CA GLN A 324 28.35 1.64 -23.63
C GLN A 324 28.33 1.62 -22.09
N PHE A 325 29.37 1.13 -21.43
CA PHE A 325 29.48 1.15 -19.99
C PHE A 325 29.45 2.58 -19.44
N THR A 326 30.17 3.51 -20.06
CA THR A 326 30.17 4.93 -19.67
C THR A 326 28.80 5.57 -19.88
N LEU A 327 28.11 5.25 -20.98
CA LEU A 327 26.75 5.72 -21.25
C LEU A 327 25.70 5.18 -20.26
N ILE A 328 25.93 4.03 -19.64
CA ILE A 328 25.04 3.46 -18.61
C ILE A 328 25.41 3.98 -17.23
N LEU A 329 26.69 4.10 -16.92
CA LEU A 329 27.20 4.46 -15.59
C LEU A 329 26.73 5.85 -15.15
N LEU A 330 26.88 6.87 -16.00
CA LEU A 330 26.50 8.24 -15.66
C LEU A 330 24.99 8.37 -15.35
N PRO A 331 24.07 7.88 -16.21
CA PRO A 331 22.65 7.82 -15.88
C PRO A 331 22.35 7.05 -14.59
N ALA A 332 22.99 5.90 -14.37
CA ALA A 332 22.79 5.11 -13.16
C ALA A 332 23.19 5.89 -11.89
N LEU A 333 24.31 6.62 -11.93
CA LEU A 333 24.75 7.48 -10.82
C LEU A 333 23.74 8.62 -10.56
N VAL A 334 23.27 9.30 -11.61
CA VAL A 334 22.27 10.37 -11.49
C VAL A 334 20.98 9.82 -10.89
N LEU A 335 20.49 8.67 -11.36
CA LEU A 335 19.27 8.04 -10.86
C LEU A 335 19.44 7.56 -9.42
N THR A 336 20.61 7.01 -9.06
CA THR A 336 20.90 6.64 -7.68
C THR A 336 20.89 7.86 -6.77
N PHE A 337 21.56 8.94 -7.18
CA PHE A 337 21.58 10.19 -6.41
C PHE A 337 20.19 10.77 -6.16
N ILE A 338 19.37 10.91 -7.20
CA ILE A 338 18.02 11.47 -7.06
C ILE A 338 17.12 10.58 -6.22
N ASN A 339 17.28 9.25 -6.30
CA ASN A 339 16.53 8.30 -5.50
C ASN A 339 16.96 8.38 -4.01
N VAL A 340 18.26 8.43 -3.72
CA VAL A 340 18.74 8.68 -2.34
C VAL A 340 18.19 9.99 -1.80
N LEU A 341 18.14 11.05 -2.62
CA LEU A 341 17.56 12.33 -2.23
C LEU A 341 16.06 12.18 -1.91
N GLN A 342 15.30 11.47 -2.74
CA GLN A 342 13.88 11.19 -2.51
C GLN A 342 13.63 10.47 -1.18
N PHE A 343 14.39 9.41 -0.91
CA PHE A 343 14.30 8.67 0.35
C PHE A 343 14.69 9.54 1.54
N THR A 344 15.76 10.33 1.41
CA THR A 344 16.21 11.26 2.46
C THR A 344 15.15 12.29 2.80
N VAL A 345 14.55 12.94 1.80
CA VAL A 345 13.46 13.91 2.00
C VAL A 345 12.28 13.25 2.69
N SER A 346 11.89 12.05 2.25
CA SER A 346 10.77 11.31 2.84
C SER A 346 11.05 10.95 4.31
N LEU A 347 12.25 10.46 4.62
CA LEU A 347 12.68 10.15 5.98
C LEU A 347 12.70 11.39 6.90
N LEU A 348 13.24 12.50 6.42
CA LEU A 348 13.28 13.76 7.20
C LEU A 348 11.87 14.26 7.53
N ILE A 349 10.95 14.16 6.59
CA ILE A 349 9.54 14.53 6.80
C ILE A 349 8.88 13.57 7.80
N ASP A 350 9.08 12.28 7.62
CA ASP A 350 8.46 11.25 8.45
C ASP A 350 9.11 11.11 9.84
N SER A 351 10.29 11.71 10.06
CA SER A 351 10.91 11.80 11.40
C SER A 351 10.04 12.46 12.47
N ARG A 352 8.99 13.17 12.04
CA ARG A 352 7.96 13.75 12.93
C ARG A 352 7.10 12.69 13.62
N TYR A 353 6.96 11.53 12.97
CA TYR A 353 6.12 10.43 13.43
C TYR A 353 6.93 9.27 13.99
N GLU A 354 8.15 9.12 13.50
CA GLU A 354 9.06 8.08 13.93
C GLU A 354 10.51 8.60 13.98
N LYS A 355 11.19 8.44 15.12
CA LYS A 355 12.57 8.94 15.30
C LYS A 355 13.51 8.25 14.33
N LEU A 356 14.26 9.07 13.58
CA LEU A 356 15.34 8.62 12.72
C LEU A 356 16.50 8.09 13.55
N ASN A 357 17.01 6.90 13.16
CA ASN A 357 18.28 6.39 13.64
C ASN A 357 19.37 6.66 12.58
N LEU A 358 20.58 7.08 12.99
CA LEU A 358 21.73 7.31 12.10
C LEU A 358 22.02 6.08 11.23
N ILE A 359 21.84 4.87 11.77
CA ILE A 359 21.98 3.61 11.04
C ILE A 359 21.05 3.57 9.81
N THR A 360 19.85 4.17 9.91
CA THR A 360 18.90 4.24 8.82
C THR A 360 19.47 4.98 7.59
N PHE A 361 20.26 6.03 7.81
CA PHE A 361 20.94 6.75 6.72
C PHE A 361 22.03 5.92 6.03
N ILE A 362 22.74 5.06 6.77
CA ILE A 362 23.78 4.19 6.21
C ILE A 362 23.16 3.19 5.21
N PHE A 363 21.97 2.70 5.50
CA PHE A 363 21.23 1.79 4.60
C PHE A 363 20.63 2.48 3.36
N LEU A 364 20.55 3.81 3.34
CA LEU A 364 20.06 4.55 2.19
C LEU A 364 20.94 4.43 0.95
N SER A 365 22.28 4.32 1.12
CA SER A 365 23.22 4.47 0.01
C SER A 365 23.17 3.32 -1.02
N TRP A 366 22.92 2.09 -0.60
CA TRP A 366 22.88 0.91 -1.49
C TRP A 366 21.46 0.41 -1.79
N TYR A 367 20.49 0.76 -0.93
CA TYR A 367 19.13 0.29 -1.05
C TYR A 367 18.43 0.64 -2.37
N PRO A 368 18.59 1.85 -2.96
CA PRO A 368 17.98 2.17 -4.23
C PRO A 368 18.28 1.17 -5.35
N VAL A 369 19.52 0.68 -5.41
CA VAL A 369 19.93 -0.29 -6.43
C VAL A 369 19.21 -1.64 -6.20
N PHE A 370 19.18 -2.12 -4.97
CA PHE A 370 18.47 -3.36 -4.63
C PHE A 370 16.97 -3.23 -4.86
N TYR A 371 16.37 -2.13 -4.43
CA TYR A 371 14.95 -1.86 -4.60
C TYR A 371 14.53 -1.84 -6.08
N TRP A 372 15.31 -1.16 -6.90
CA TRP A 372 15.04 -1.08 -8.34
C TRP A 372 15.15 -2.42 -9.02
N LEU A 373 16.21 -3.17 -8.74
CA LEU A 373 16.40 -4.51 -9.30
C LEU A 373 15.26 -5.45 -8.90
N LEU A 374 14.90 -5.44 -7.61
CA LEU A 374 13.81 -6.25 -7.09
C LEU A 374 12.49 -5.91 -7.79
N ASN A 375 12.12 -4.62 -7.87
CA ASN A 375 10.87 -4.20 -8.49
C ASN A 375 10.83 -4.48 -10.00
N ALA A 376 11.94 -4.31 -10.71
CA ALA A 376 12.03 -4.64 -12.13
C ALA A 376 11.80 -6.15 -12.37
N LEU A 377 12.50 -7.01 -11.62
CA LEU A 377 12.34 -8.46 -11.71
C LEU A 377 10.92 -8.91 -11.34
N VAL A 378 10.37 -8.35 -10.28
CA VAL A 378 9.00 -8.63 -9.82
C VAL A 378 7.97 -8.24 -10.88
N ALA A 379 8.11 -7.05 -11.50
CA ALA A 379 7.18 -6.59 -12.53
C ALA A 379 7.14 -7.53 -13.76
N ILE A 380 8.31 -8.07 -14.15
CA ILE A 380 8.42 -9.02 -15.27
C ILE A 380 7.71 -10.34 -14.94
N VAL A 381 7.94 -10.87 -13.73
CA VAL A 381 7.32 -12.12 -13.29
C VAL A 381 5.82 -11.98 -13.08
N ALA A 382 5.37 -10.80 -12.70
CA ALA A 382 3.97 -10.50 -12.39
C ALA A 382 3.09 -10.38 -13.65
N LEU A 383 3.59 -9.79 -14.75
CA LEU A 383 2.78 -9.50 -15.93
C LEU A 383 2.17 -10.76 -16.59
N PRO A 384 2.92 -11.86 -16.83
CA PRO A 384 2.33 -13.08 -17.36
C PRO A 384 1.24 -13.67 -16.45
N LYS A 385 1.38 -13.51 -15.11
CA LYS A 385 0.38 -13.94 -14.13
C LYS A 385 -0.88 -13.07 -14.22
N ALA A 386 -0.72 -11.75 -14.28
CA ALA A 386 -1.83 -10.81 -14.43
C ALA A 386 -2.63 -11.03 -15.73
N LEU A 387 -1.94 -11.32 -16.85
CA LEU A 387 -2.58 -11.63 -18.14
C LEU A 387 -3.37 -12.93 -18.11
N ARG A 388 -2.98 -13.91 -17.27
CA ARG A 388 -3.66 -15.21 -17.11
C ARG A 388 -4.79 -15.20 -16.08
N ARG A 389 -5.10 -14.05 -15.47
CA ARG A 389 -6.15 -13.93 -14.46
C ARG A 389 -7.49 -14.47 -15.00
N LYS A 390 -8.17 -15.26 -14.18
CA LYS A 390 -9.53 -15.75 -14.47
C LYS A 390 -10.55 -14.79 -13.85
N LYS A 391 -11.33 -14.13 -14.69
CA LYS A 391 -12.41 -13.26 -14.22
C LYS A 391 -13.45 -14.06 -13.42
N GLY A 392 -13.92 -13.51 -12.30
CA GLY A 392 -14.94 -14.10 -11.45
C GLY A 392 -14.46 -15.25 -10.56
N ALA A 393 -13.16 -15.66 -10.62
CA ALA A 393 -12.60 -16.61 -9.69
C ALA A 393 -12.13 -15.89 -8.41
N PHE A 394 -12.37 -16.50 -7.24
CA PHE A 394 -11.90 -15.93 -5.98
C PHE A 394 -10.38 -15.77 -5.95
N ALA A 395 -9.91 -14.59 -5.60
CA ALA A 395 -8.51 -14.30 -5.36
C ALA A 395 -8.14 -14.70 -3.93
N THR A 396 -7.84 -15.97 -3.72
CA THR A 396 -7.41 -16.48 -2.42
C THR A 396 -6.05 -15.92 -2.03
N TRP A 397 -5.87 -15.68 -0.75
CA TRP A 397 -4.62 -15.18 -0.20
C TRP A 397 -3.94 -16.24 0.67
N THR A 398 -2.63 -16.12 0.80
CA THR A 398 -1.82 -16.89 1.73
C THR A 398 -1.12 -15.92 2.65
N SER A 399 -1.31 -16.04 3.96
CA SER A 399 -0.54 -15.27 4.93
C SER A 399 0.89 -15.81 4.98
N PRO A 400 1.93 -14.95 4.92
CA PRO A 400 3.28 -15.38 5.20
C PRO A 400 3.39 -15.78 6.68
N GLU A 401 4.24 -16.76 7.00
CA GLU A 401 4.55 -17.07 8.40
C GLU A 401 5.11 -15.83 9.09
N ARG A 402 4.50 -15.44 10.20
CA ARG A 402 4.88 -14.28 10.99
C ARG A 402 5.27 -14.71 12.39
N ARG A 403 6.38 -14.18 12.88
CA ARG A 403 6.83 -14.38 14.25
C ARG A 403 6.55 -13.11 15.03
N ASN A 404 5.83 -13.22 16.14
CA ASN A 404 5.74 -12.14 17.11
C ASN A 404 7.15 -11.89 17.67
N GLU A 405 7.59 -10.63 17.67
CA GLU A 405 8.74 -10.23 18.46
C GLU A 405 8.30 -10.22 19.94
N GLU A 406 8.78 -11.19 20.73
CA GLU A 406 8.79 -11.10 22.19
C GLU A 406 9.69 -9.95 22.68
#